data_017f2ea57767208ed872aa9834785417
#
_entry.id   017f2ea57767208ed872aa9834785417
#
_cell.length_a   1.000
_cell.length_b   1.000
_cell.length_c   1.000
_cell.angle_alpha   90.00
_cell.angle_beta   90.00
_cell.angle_gamma   90.00
#
_symmetry.space_group_name_H-M   'P 1'
#
loop_
_entity.id
_entity.type
_entity.pdbx_description
1 polymer ?
#
loop_
_entity_poly.entity_id
_entity_poly.type
_entity_poly.pdbx_seq_one_letter_code
_entity_poly.pdbx_strand_id
1 'polypeptide(L)'
;RDQLLKEFTLFTHSLHENGIMFLDHSRSNTLIKKNNNGYKFYLIDLNRMRFKSLTLKERLKNFKRLKMNDEVLKKVSEYYADLIKIDKQLIFKSIKKYSENFENNRIFRKRLKFFFRI
;
A
#
# COMPACT_ATOMS: atom_id res chain seq x y z
N ARG A 1 -17.96 -0.54 -2.24
CA ARG A 1 -16.63 0.07 -2.36
C ARG A 1 -15.94 0.26 -1.01
N ASP A 2 -16.66 0.81 -0.04
CA ASP A 2 -16.12 1.00 1.29
C ASP A 2 -15.76 -0.34 1.95
N GLN A 3 -16.60 -1.34 1.78
CA GLN A 3 -16.33 -2.68 2.27
C GLN A 3 -15.08 -3.28 1.61
N LEU A 4 -14.89 -3.03 0.32
CA LEU A 4 -13.68 -3.46 -0.39
C LEU A 4 -12.43 -2.84 0.23
N LEU A 5 -12.45 -1.54 0.49
CA LEU A 5 -11.31 -0.83 1.09
C LEU A 5 -11.02 -1.34 2.50
N LYS A 6 -12.05 -1.61 3.27
CA LYS A 6 -11.89 -2.16 4.62
C LYS A 6 -11.23 -3.55 4.57
N GLU A 7 -11.73 -4.43 3.73
CA GLU A 7 -11.19 -5.79 3.62
C GLU A 7 -9.79 -5.80 3.02
N PHE A 8 -9.50 -4.92 2.06
CA PHE A 8 -8.16 -4.77 1.53
C PHE A 8 -7.18 -4.32 2.60
N THR A 9 -7.58 -3.37 3.44
CA THR A 9 -6.74 -2.89 4.54
C THR A 9 -6.50 -3.99 5.58
N LEU A 10 -7.53 -4.78 5.89
CA LEU A 10 -7.39 -5.95 6.77
C LEU A 10 -6.41 -6.95 6.18
N PHE A 11 -6.50 -7.21 4.89
CA PHE A 11 -5.58 -8.12 4.20
C PHE A 11 -4.14 -7.62 4.31
N THR A 12 -3.90 -6.35 4.02
CA THR A 12 -2.56 -5.75 4.12
C THR A 12 -2.04 -5.80 5.56
N HIS A 13 -2.87 -5.46 6.52
CA HIS A 13 -2.51 -5.55 7.93
C HIS A 13 -2.15 -7.00 8.33
N SER A 14 -2.91 -7.96 7.84
CA SER A 14 -2.62 -9.37 8.09
C SER A 14 -1.24 -9.78 7.55
N LEU A 15 -0.89 -9.32 6.35
CA LEU A 15 0.45 -9.54 5.81
C LEU A 15 1.52 -8.95 6.73
N HIS A 16 1.33 -7.70 7.15
CA HIS A 16 2.28 -7.00 8.02
C HIS A 16 2.44 -7.70 9.37
N GLU A 17 1.33 -8.15 9.97
CA GLU A 17 1.38 -8.85 11.26
C GLU A 17 2.06 -10.21 11.16
N ASN A 18 2.03 -10.82 10.00
CA ASN A 18 2.74 -12.09 9.75
C ASN A 18 4.17 -11.89 9.24
N GLY A 19 4.66 -10.65 9.31
CA GLY A 19 6.03 -10.34 8.89
C GLY A 19 6.24 -10.46 7.39
N ILE A 20 5.21 -10.23 6.60
CA ILE A 20 5.27 -10.31 5.15
C ILE A 20 5.20 -8.90 4.57
N MET A 21 6.23 -8.51 3.85
CA MET A 21 6.28 -7.25 3.13
C MET A 21 6.38 -7.51 1.64
N PHE A 22 5.30 -7.30 0.92
CA PHE A 22 5.27 -7.41 -0.53
C PHE A 22 5.73 -6.09 -1.13
N LEU A 23 6.97 -6.04 -1.63
CA LEU A 23 7.58 -4.79 -2.11
C LEU A 23 6.85 -4.18 -3.29
N ASP A 24 6.21 -5.01 -4.12
CA ASP A 24 5.44 -4.56 -5.27
C ASP A 24 3.94 -4.47 -4.98
N HIS A 25 3.57 -4.19 -3.74
CA HIS A 25 2.17 -4.05 -3.33
C HIS A 25 1.51 -2.90 -4.10
N SER A 26 0.76 -3.25 -5.11
CA SER A 26 0.15 -2.32 -6.05
C SER A 26 -1.14 -2.91 -6.61
N ARG A 27 -1.92 -2.06 -7.30
CA ARG A 27 -3.19 -2.50 -7.89
C ARG A 27 -3.01 -3.56 -8.98
N SER A 28 -1.89 -3.53 -9.70
CA SER A 28 -1.63 -4.48 -10.78
C SER A 28 -1.16 -5.85 -10.28
N ASN A 29 -0.69 -5.93 -9.04
CA ASN A 29 -0.15 -7.17 -8.46
C ASN A 29 -1.07 -7.79 -7.42
N THR A 30 -2.31 -7.33 -7.33
CA THR A 30 -3.31 -7.87 -6.42
C THR A 30 -4.55 -8.25 -7.20
N LEU A 31 -4.90 -9.53 -7.19
CA LEU A 31 -6.17 -10.00 -7.73
C LEU A 31 -7.24 -9.93 -6.66
N ILE A 32 -8.41 -9.42 -7.01
CA ILE A 32 -9.53 -9.29 -6.10
C ILE A 32 -10.67 -10.13 -6.65
N LYS A 33 -11.16 -11.06 -5.82
CA LYS A 33 -12.30 -11.91 -6.17
C LYS A 33 -13.44 -11.64 -5.21
N LYS A 34 -14.57 -11.21 -5.74
CA LYS A 34 -15.78 -11.00 -4.95
C LYS A 34 -16.50 -12.35 -4.75
N ASN A 35 -16.94 -12.61 -3.54
CA ASN A 35 -17.77 -13.77 -3.21
C ASN A 35 -18.97 -13.32 -2.35
N ASN A 36 -19.83 -14.27 -1.95
CA ASN A 36 -21.04 -13.95 -1.18
C ASN A 36 -20.76 -13.34 0.20
N ASN A 37 -19.57 -13.59 0.74
CA ASN A 37 -19.18 -13.17 2.10
C ASN A 37 -18.21 -11.99 2.11
N GLY A 38 -17.88 -11.41 0.93
CA GLY A 38 -16.95 -10.30 0.85
C GLY A 38 -15.95 -10.47 -0.29
N TYR A 39 -14.69 -10.21 -0.01
CA TYR A 39 -13.64 -10.24 -1.02
C TYR A 39 -12.49 -11.14 -0.60
N LYS A 40 -11.87 -11.77 -1.60
CA LYS A 40 -10.60 -12.48 -1.43
C LYS A 40 -9.52 -11.77 -2.24
N PHE A 41 -8.33 -11.72 -1.67
CA PHE A 41 -7.19 -11.06 -2.28
C PHE A 41 -6.07 -12.06 -2.51
N TYR A 42 -5.48 -12.01 -3.69
CA TYR A 42 -4.38 -12.88 -4.09
C TYR A 42 -3.24 -12.01 -4.61
N LEU A 43 -2.05 -12.22 -4.06
CA LEU A 43 -0.87 -11.56 -4.57
C LEU A 43 -0.32 -12.34 -5.74
N ILE A 44 0.09 -11.63 -6.78
CA ILE A 44 0.73 -12.20 -7.96
C ILE A 44 2.14 -11.60 -8.09
N ASP A 45 3.02 -12.31 -8.77
CA ASP A 45 4.40 -11.89 -8.98
C ASP A 45 5.16 -11.73 -7.64
N LEU A 46 5.35 -12.84 -6.95
CA LEU A 46 5.89 -12.86 -5.58
C LEU A 46 7.42 -12.72 -5.50
N ASN A 47 8.08 -12.32 -6.58
CA ASN A 47 9.55 -12.26 -6.64
C ASN A 47 10.15 -11.23 -5.68
N ARG A 48 9.38 -10.23 -5.25
CA ARG A 48 9.85 -9.16 -4.38
C ARG A 48 9.11 -9.16 -3.05
N MET A 49 9.27 -10.25 -2.33
CA MET A 49 8.66 -10.42 -1.02
C MET A 49 9.74 -10.54 0.04
N ARG A 50 9.56 -9.87 1.17
CA ARG A 50 10.44 -9.97 2.33
C ARG A 50 9.70 -10.53 3.53
N PHE A 51 10.41 -11.32 4.31
CA PHE A 51 9.88 -11.91 5.54
C PHE A 51 10.68 -11.39 6.72
N LYS A 52 10.07 -10.50 7.50
CA LYS A 52 10.69 -9.86 8.66
C LYS A 52 9.64 -9.18 9.52
N SER A 53 9.96 -8.89 10.77
CA SER A 53 9.13 -7.99 11.57
C SER A 53 9.19 -6.58 10.98
N LEU A 54 8.04 -5.97 10.76
CA LEU A 54 7.92 -4.68 10.10
C LEU A 54 7.76 -3.56 11.11
N THR A 55 8.59 -2.52 10.96
CA THR A 55 8.41 -1.27 11.70
C THR A 55 7.19 -0.53 11.18
N LEU A 56 6.67 0.41 11.96
CA LEU A 56 5.57 1.26 11.50
C LEU A 56 5.92 1.97 10.19
N LYS A 57 7.11 2.51 10.09
CA LYS A 57 7.58 3.19 8.88
C LYS A 57 7.53 2.27 7.66
N GLU A 58 8.00 1.04 7.80
CA GLU A 58 7.98 0.06 6.73
C GLU A 58 6.56 -0.31 6.31
N ARG A 59 5.66 -0.47 7.29
CA ARG A 59 4.24 -0.76 7.03
C ARG A 59 3.59 0.36 6.22
N LEU A 60 3.81 1.61 6.61
CA LEU A 60 3.19 2.75 5.95
C LEU A 60 3.78 2.99 4.56
N LYS A 61 5.08 2.79 4.39
CA LYS A 61 5.72 2.84 3.08
C LYS A 61 5.21 1.77 2.12
N ASN A 62 4.72 0.66 2.64
CA ASN A 62 4.22 -0.43 1.81
C ASN A 62 2.95 -0.05 1.01
N PHE A 63 2.30 1.06 1.36
CA PHE A 63 1.14 1.57 0.63
C PHE A 63 1.50 2.52 -0.52
N LYS A 64 2.76 2.87 -0.69
CA LYS A 64 3.19 3.97 -1.57
C LYS A 64 2.93 3.75 -3.06
N ARG A 65 2.79 2.50 -3.51
CA ARG A 65 2.58 2.16 -4.92
C ARG A 65 1.11 2.05 -5.32
N LEU A 66 0.19 2.22 -4.38
CA LEU A 66 -1.23 1.96 -4.63
C LEU A 66 -1.95 3.08 -5.38
N LYS A 67 -1.35 4.24 -5.53
CA LYS A 67 -1.92 5.39 -6.27
C LYS A 67 -3.33 5.73 -5.81
N MET A 68 -3.51 5.85 -4.51
CA MET A 68 -4.79 6.19 -3.93
C MET A 68 -5.05 7.70 -4.00
N ASN A 69 -6.27 8.10 -4.39
CA ASN A 69 -6.68 9.48 -4.21
C ASN A 69 -6.92 9.77 -2.72
N ASP A 70 -7.10 11.04 -2.36
CA ASP A 70 -7.22 11.43 -0.95
C ASP A 70 -8.42 10.78 -0.26
N GLU A 71 -9.54 10.60 -0.97
CA GLU A 71 -10.72 9.96 -0.41
C GLU A 71 -10.45 8.50 -0.03
N VAL A 72 -9.84 7.75 -0.95
CA VAL A 72 -9.48 6.34 -0.71
C VAL A 72 -8.41 6.26 0.37
N LEU A 73 -7.39 7.10 0.31
CA LEU A 73 -6.32 7.13 1.30
C LEU A 73 -6.85 7.43 2.70
N LYS A 74 -7.82 8.34 2.81
CA LYS A 74 -8.46 8.65 4.09
C LYS A 74 -9.12 7.41 4.69
N LYS A 75 -9.87 6.67 3.88
CA LYS A 75 -10.54 5.45 4.34
C LYS A 75 -9.55 4.37 4.76
N VAL A 76 -8.55 4.10 3.93
CA VAL A 76 -7.51 3.13 4.25
C VAL A 76 -6.78 3.53 5.54
N SER A 77 -6.46 4.82 5.69
CA SER A 77 -5.77 5.31 6.88
C SER A 77 -6.62 5.13 8.14
N GLU A 78 -7.91 5.39 8.06
CA GLU A 78 -8.84 5.18 9.19
C GLU A 78 -8.88 3.70 9.60
N TYR A 79 -9.05 2.80 8.64
CA TYR A 79 -9.10 1.36 8.92
C TYR A 79 -7.77 0.85 9.48
N TYR A 80 -6.66 1.25 8.89
CA TYR A 80 -5.35 0.80 9.37
C TYR A 80 -5.03 1.36 10.75
N ALA A 81 -5.35 2.63 10.98
CA ALA A 81 -5.17 3.28 12.29
C ALA A 81 -5.95 2.57 13.39
N ASP A 82 -7.19 2.16 13.10
CA ASP A 82 -8.00 1.41 14.06
C ASP A 82 -7.35 0.06 14.42
N LEU A 83 -6.73 -0.60 13.44
CA LEU A 83 -6.11 -1.91 13.65
C LEU A 83 -4.85 -1.80 14.50
N ILE A 84 -4.04 -0.77 14.30
CA ILE A 84 -2.75 -0.63 15.00
C ILE A 84 -2.82 0.36 16.17
N LYS A 85 -3.97 0.96 16.42
CA LYS A 85 -4.21 1.88 17.56
C LYS A 85 -3.31 3.12 17.51
N ILE A 86 -3.17 3.72 16.34
CA ILE A 86 -2.40 4.95 16.12
C ILE A 86 -3.32 5.98 15.47
N ASP A 87 -3.06 7.27 15.71
CA ASP A 87 -3.88 8.35 15.17
C ASP A 87 -3.99 8.30 13.65
N LYS A 88 -5.22 8.34 13.15
CA LYS A 88 -5.52 8.23 11.72
C LYS A 88 -4.91 9.35 10.87
N GLN A 89 -4.79 10.56 11.44
CA GLN A 89 -4.21 11.67 10.71
C GLN A 89 -2.71 11.51 10.52
N LEU A 90 -2.04 10.94 11.52
CA LEU A 90 -0.63 10.60 11.39
C LEU A 90 -0.42 9.57 10.29
N ILE A 91 -1.26 8.52 10.27
CA ILE A 91 -1.21 7.48 9.24
C ILE A 91 -1.44 8.10 7.85
N PHE A 92 -2.48 8.91 7.71
CA PHE A 92 -2.80 9.57 6.44
C PHE A 92 -1.62 10.42 5.93
N LYS A 93 -1.10 11.30 6.77
CA LYS A 93 0.00 12.18 6.39
C LYS A 93 1.26 11.41 6.01
N SER A 94 1.56 10.36 6.75
CA SER A 94 2.74 9.54 6.50
C SER A 94 2.65 8.80 5.17
N ILE A 95 1.54 8.11 4.92
CA ILE A 95 1.35 7.39 3.66
C ILE A 95 1.35 8.37 2.49
N LYS A 96 0.68 9.51 2.63
CA LYS A 96 0.64 10.53 1.58
C LYS A 96 2.05 11.01 1.23
N LYS A 97 2.87 11.31 2.24
CA LYS A 97 4.25 11.73 2.05
C LYS A 97 5.07 10.67 1.32
N TYR A 98 4.97 9.42 1.74
CA TYR A 98 5.71 8.33 1.11
C TYR A 98 5.26 8.10 -0.34
N SER A 99 3.96 8.22 -0.60
CA SER A 99 3.39 8.07 -1.94
C SER A 99 3.86 9.19 -2.86
N GLU A 100 3.85 10.43 -2.39
CA GLU A 100 4.32 11.58 -3.16
C GLU A 100 5.82 11.47 -3.45
N ASN A 101 6.63 11.11 -2.46
CA ASN A 101 8.06 10.92 -2.64
C ASN A 101 8.37 9.82 -3.64
N PHE A 102 7.64 8.72 -3.58
CA PHE A 102 7.79 7.61 -4.51
C PHE A 102 7.46 8.06 -5.94
N GLU A 103 6.36 8.76 -6.14
CA GLU A 103 5.93 9.24 -7.45
C GLU A 103 6.90 10.28 -8.01
N ASN A 104 7.36 11.22 -7.19
CA ASN A 104 8.35 12.22 -7.60
C ASN A 104 9.66 11.56 -8.02
N ASN A 105 10.14 10.57 -7.29
CA ASN A 105 11.35 9.84 -7.63
C ASN A 105 11.19 9.07 -8.94
N ARG A 106 10.01 8.47 -9.15
CA ARG A 106 9.70 7.76 -10.39
C ARG A 106 9.74 8.70 -11.60
N ILE A 107 9.13 9.87 -11.48
CA ILE A 107 9.12 10.89 -12.54
C ILE A 107 10.54 11.38 -12.81
N PHE A 108 11.31 11.66 -11.76
CA PHE A 108 12.69 12.10 -11.88
C PHE A 108 13.56 11.07 -12.62
N ARG A 109 13.43 9.79 -12.26
CA ARG A 109 14.18 8.72 -12.94
C ARG A 109 13.81 8.61 -14.41
N LYS A 110 12.54 8.78 -14.77
CA LYS A 110 12.09 8.80 -16.15
C LYS A 110 12.72 9.95 -16.92
N ARG A 111 12.76 11.15 -16.33
CA ARG A 111 13.37 12.33 -16.96
C ARG A 111 14.86 12.15 -17.18
N LEU A 112 15.57 11.55 -16.20
CA LEU A 112 16.98 11.26 -16.34
C LEU A 112 17.24 10.28 -17.48
N LYS A 113 16.45 9.19 -17.55
CA LYS A 113 16.59 8.22 -18.64
C LYS A 113 16.37 8.85 -20.00
N PHE A 114 15.39 9.69 -20.13
CA PHE A 114 15.12 10.43 -21.36
C PHE A 114 16.31 11.32 -21.73
N PHE A 115 16.80 12.07 -20.76
CA PHE A 115 17.92 12.99 -20.97
C PHE A 115 19.17 12.26 -21.46
N PHE A 116 19.51 11.13 -20.86
CA PHE A 116 20.71 10.37 -21.21
C PHE A 116 20.57 9.52 -22.48
N ARG A 117 19.38 9.41 -23.02
CA ARG A 117 19.18 8.71 -24.32
C ARG A 117 19.39 9.63 -25.53
N ILE A 118 19.45 10.91 -25.32
CA ILE A 118 19.71 11.87 -26.37
C ILE A 118 21.19 11.93 -26.64
#